data_6f85aad1751a8f9a7664c0dd5dc2c454
#
_entry.id   6f85aad1751a8f9a7664c0dd5dc2c454
#
_cell.length_a   1.000
_cell.length_b   1.000
_cell.length_c   1.000
_cell.angle_alpha   90.00
_cell.angle_beta   90.00
_cell.angle_gamma   90.00
#
_symmetry.space_group_name_H-M   'P 1'
#
loop_
_entity.id
_entity.type
_entity.pdbx_description
1 polymer ?
#
loop_
_entity_poly.entity_id
_entity_poly.type
_entity_poly.pdbx_seq_one_letter_code
_entity_poly.pdbx_strand_id
1 'polypeptide(L)'
;MKNNLLIQRQGPKEQAVFLGSGISMSAAVGKAHVINSGLGQVPKYHVANIDIPDELKRFRNAVARAKKQIARLKAKTGSLTDATAEELELLLDAHAAMLVSTRLLSGIEKNIAELNVNAEAALEIVVEEVAQGFEKVKDAYLAARVQDIKDVGSRILRQLMKAPYQGYS
;
A
#
# COMPACT_ATOMS: atom_id res chain seq x y z
N MET A 1 12.33 13.85 11.94
CA MET A 1 11.86 15.25 11.87
C MET A 1 10.36 15.22 11.63
N LYS A 2 9.56 15.75 12.55
CA LYS A 2 8.09 15.75 12.45
C LYS A 2 7.68 16.76 11.39
N ASN A 3 7.07 16.33 10.28
CA ASN A 3 6.44 17.21 9.32
C ASN A 3 5.19 17.82 9.98
N ASN A 4 5.29 19.02 10.49
CA ASN A 4 4.13 19.79 10.92
C ASN A 4 3.41 20.34 9.67
N LEU A 5 2.30 19.70 9.33
CA LEU A 5 1.34 20.22 8.36
C LEU A 5 0.56 21.35 9.06
N LEU A 6 0.90 22.60 8.80
CA LEU A 6 0.13 23.74 9.26
C LEU A 6 -0.95 24.06 8.22
N ILE A 7 -2.18 23.64 8.49
CA ILE A 7 -3.34 24.10 7.72
C ILE A 7 -3.82 25.40 8.36
N GLN A 8 -3.56 26.53 7.73
CA GLN A 8 -4.15 27.81 8.11
C GLN A 8 -5.43 28.02 7.28
N ARG A 9 -6.57 28.01 7.95
CA ARG A 9 -7.85 28.39 7.36
C ARG A 9 -8.05 29.88 7.55
N GLN A 10 -7.99 30.64 6.47
CA GLN A 10 -8.35 32.08 6.48
C GLN A 10 -9.29 32.38 5.32
N GLY A 11 -10.54 32.75 5.64
CA GLY A 11 -11.50 33.37 4.72
C GLY A 11 -12.29 32.41 3.82
N PRO A 12 -13.15 32.92 2.92
CA PRO A 12 -14.12 32.16 2.14
C PRO A 12 -13.52 31.30 1.00
N LYS A 13 -12.19 31.29 0.84
CA LYS A 13 -11.46 30.33 -0.02
C LYS A 13 -10.49 29.58 0.88
N GLU A 14 -10.69 28.28 0.99
CA GLU A 14 -9.77 27.39 1.71
C GLU A 14 -8.39 27.48 1.06
N GLN A 15 -7.42 28.00 1.81
CA GLN A 15 -6.05 28.09 1.40
C GLN A 15 -5.22 27.13 2.23
N ALA A 16 -4.56 26.14 1.57
CA ALA A 16 -3.67 25.21 2.22
C ALA A 16 -2.22 25.54 1.85
N VAL A 17 -1.35 25.66 2.84
CA VAL A 17 0.08 25.88 2.65
C VAL A 17 0.83 24.64 3.09
N PHE A 18 1.64 24.07 2.19
CA PHE A 18 2.49 22.92 2.45
C PHE A 18 3.95 23.37 2.44
N LEU A 19 4.68 23.08 3.52
CA LEU A 19 6.11 23.33 3.59
C LEU A 19 6.86 22.12 3.05
N GLY A 20 7.79 22.33 2.15
CA GLY A 20 8.60 21.30 1.53
C GLY A 20 10.04 21.75 1.31
N SER A 21 10.90 20.84 0.86
CA SER A 21 12.27 21.15 0.45
C SER A 21 12.32 21.44 -1.04
N GLY A 22 12.79 22.63 -1.43
CA GLY A 22 13.02 22.97 -2.83
C GLY A 22 14.20 22.20 -3.38
N ILE A 23 14.00 21.48 -4.48
CA ILE A 23 15.05 20.76 -5.22
C ILE A 23 15.47 21.51 -6.48
N SER A 24 14.77 22.58 -6.84
CA SER A 24 15.09 23.48 -7.96
C SER A 24 14.74 24.93 -7.60
N MET A 25 15.34 25.88 -8.33
CA MET A 25 15.07 27.32 -8.16
C MET A 25 13.88 27.80 -9.01
N SER A 26 12.97 26.91 -9.37
CA SER A 26 11.81 27.24 -10.21
C SER A 26 10.51 27.24 -9.41
N ALA A 27 9.57 28.09 -9.83
CA ALA A 27 8.20 28.10 -9.32
C ALA A 27 7.24 27.72 -10.46
N ALA A 28 6.21 26.97 -10.13
CA ALA A 28 5.15 26.60 -11.07
C ALA A 28 3.78 27.00 -10.52
N VAL A 29 2.91 27.49 -11.41
CA VAL A 29 1.51 27.79 -11.10
C VAL A 29 0.64 26.96 -12.03
N GLY A 30 -0.32 26.24 -11.47
CA GLY A 30 -1.18 25.39 -12.26
C GLY A 30 -2.38 24.86 -11.47
N LYS A 31 -3.24 24.11 -12.16
CA LYS A 31 -4.35 23.40 -11.55
C LYS A 31 -3.82 22.18 -10.80
N ALA A 32 -4.04 22.11 -9.49
CA ALA A 32 -3.67 20.94 -8.72
C ALA A 32 -4.60 19.78 -9.04
N HIS A 33 -4.03 18.62 -9.41
CA HIS A 33 -4.77 17.36 -9.45
C HIS A 33 -4.55 16.63 -8.12
N VAL A 34 -5.57 16.63 -7.27
CA VAL A 34 -5.50 15.96 -5.97
C VAL A 34 -5.78 14.47 -6.15
N ILE A 35 -4.74 13.67 -6.04
CA ILE A 35 -4.89 12.22 -6.01
C ILE A 35 -5.08 11.81 -4.55
N ASN A 36 -6.27 11.36 -4.22
CA ASN A 36 -6.53 10.74 -2.93
C ASN A 36 -5.93 9.32 -2.99
N SER A 37 -4.66 9.20 -2.64
CA SER A 37 -3.99 7.89 -2.53
C SER A 37 -4.47 7.09 -1.32
N GLY A 38 -5.29 7.71 -0.47
CA GLY A 38 -5.93 7.06 0.67
C GLY A 38 -7.02 6.10 0.21
N LEU A 39 -7.00 4.91 0.76
CA LEU A 39 -8.02 3.87 0.60
C LEU A 39 -9.33 4.23 1.31
N GLY A 40 -9.59 5.50 1.62
CA GLY A 40 -10.70 5.89 2.48
C GLY A 40 -10.57 5.30 3.90
N GLN A 41 -11.64 5.31 4.65
CA GLN A 41 -11.66 4.56 5.91
C GLN A 41 -11.70 3.06 5.60
N VAL A 42 -10.63 2.36 5.98
CA VAL A 42 -10.55 0.91 5.88
C VAL A 42 -11.56 0.31 6.86
N PRO A 43 -12.55 -0.46 6.40
CA PRO A 43 -13.53 -1.03 7.30
C PRO A 43 -12.88 -2.04 8.24
N LYS A 44 -13.19 -1.94 9.53
CA LYS A 44 -12.75 -2.90 10.56
C LYS A 44 -13.98 -3.41 11.27
N TYR A 45 -14.21 -4.71 11.19
CA TYR A 45 -15.35 -5.34 11.84
C TYR A 45 -15.04 -6.78 12.27
N HIS A 46 -15.84 -7.26 13.21
CA HIS A 46 -15.76 -8.63 13.69
C HIS A 46 -16.46 -9.58 12.71
N VAL A 47 -15.84 -10.72 12.45
CA VAL A 47 -16.37 -11.78 11.59
C VAL A 47 -16.86 -12.92 12.47
N ALA A 48 -18.11 -13.35 12.27
CA ALA A 48 -18.64 -14.50 13.01
C ALA A 48 -17.87 -15.78 12.66
N ASN A 49 -17.72 -16.69 13.61
CA ASN A 49 -16.96 -17.94 13.41
C ASN A 49 -17.42 -18.73 12.19
N ILE A 50 -18.71 -18.73 11.90
CA ILE A 50 -19.28 -19.42 10.74
C ILE A 50 -18.86 -18.81 9.41
N ASP A 51 -18.52 -17.52 9.38
CA ASP A 51 -18.18 -16.77 8.17
C ASP A 51 -16.65 -16.73 7.92
N ILE A 52 -15.84 -17.22 8.87
CA ILE A 52 -14.37 -17.24 8.74
C ILE A 52 -13.89 -17.92 7.46
N PRO A 53 -14.44 -19.09 7.04
CA PRO A 53 -14.02 -19.73 5.79
C PRO A 53 -14.26 -18.85 4.55
N ASP A 54 -15.35 -18.12 4.51
CA ASP A 54 -15.67 -17.23 3.40
C ASP A 54 -14.77 -15.99 3.40
N GLU A 55 -14.43 -15.46 4.58
CA GLU A 55 -13.51 -14.33 4.71
C GLU A 55 -12.08 -14.73 4.28
N LEU A 56 -11.61 -15.92 4.67
CA LEU A 56 -10.34 -16.47 4.18
C LEU A 56 -10.33 -16.64 2.66
N LYS A 57 -11.45 -17.12 2.09
CA LYS A 57 -11.60 -17.24 0.63
C LYS A 57 -11.60 -15.87 -0.05
N ARG A 58 -12.25 -14.85 0.54
CA ARG A 58 -12.25 -13.46 0.07
C ARG A 58 -10.82 -12.89 0.05
N PHE A 59 -10.07 -13.11 1.12
CA PHE A 59 -8.66 -12.72 1.22
C PHE A 59 -7.81 -13.37 0.13
N ARG A 60 -7.86 -14.71 0.01
CA ARG A 60 -7.09 -15.45 -1.00
C ARG A 60 -7.41 -14.99 -2.43
N ASN A 61 -8.66 -14.71 -2.72
CA ASN A 61 -9.08 -14.15 -4.00
C ASN A 61 -8.50 -12.75 -4.25
N ALA A 62 -8.40 -11.90 -3.22
CA ALA A 62 -7.78 -10.59 -3.33
C ALA A 62 -6.27 -10.71 -3.63
N VAL A 63 -5.57 -11.60 -2.93
CA VAL A 63 -4.15 -11.92 -3.20
C VAL A 63 -3.95 -12.42 -4.64
N ALA A 64 -4.82 -13.32 -5.12
CA ALA A 64 -4.75 -13.83 -6.49
C ALA A 64 -4.94 -12.70 -7.53
N ARG A 65 -5.85 -11.75 -7.28
CA ARG A 65 -6.03 -10.58 -8.14
C ARG A 65 -4.80 -9.65 -8.10
N ALA A 66 -4.21 -9.44 -6.93
CA ALA A 66 -2.99 -8.64 -6.79
C ALA A 66 -1.81 -9.26 -7.58
N LYS A 67 -1.64 -10.59 -7.51
CA LYS A 67 -0.64 -11.32 -8.33
C LYS A 67 -0.86 -11.10 -9.82
N LYS A 68 -2.11 -11.25 -10.29
CA LYS A 68 -2.44 -11.01 -11.71
C LYS A 68 -2.16 -9.57 -12.12
N GLN A 69 -2.38 -8.60 -11.25
CA GLN A 69 -2.07 -7.20 -11.53
C GLN A 69 -0.56 -6.99 -11.70
N ILE A 70 0.28 -7.55 -10.81
CA ILE A 70 1.74 -7.46 -10.95
C ILE A 70 2.21 -8.12 -12.24
N ALA A 71 1.71 -9.31 -12.56
CA ALA A 71 2.07 -10.00 -13.80
C ALA A 71 1.72 -9.17 -15.05
N ARG A 72 0.58 -8.48 -15.06
CA ARG A 72 0.21 -7.56 -16.14
C ARG A 72 1.12 -6.33 -16.23
N LEU A 73 1.54 -5.78 -15.09
CA LEU A 73 2.48 -4.67 -15.06
C LEU A 73 3.84 -5.10 -15.60
N LYS A 74 4.37 -6.25 -15.17
CA LYS A 74 5.61 -6.81 -15.70
C LYS A 74 5.57 -7.02 -17.22
N ALA A 75 4.47 -7.54 -17.75
CA ALA A 75 4.32 -7.73 -19.19
C ALA A 75 4.35 -6.39 -19.96
N LYS A 76 3.94 -5.28 -19.33
CA LYS A 76 4.02 -3.95 -19.94
C LYS A 76 5.42 -3.34 -19.84
N THR A 77 6.17 -3.59 -18.76
CA THR A 77 7.53 -3.07 -18.60
C THR A 77 8.51 -3.75 -19.54
N GLY A 78 8.30 -5.01 -19.90
CA GLY A 78 9.14 -5.72 -20.89
C GLY A 78 9.17 -5.11 -22.30
N SER A 79 8.32 -4.11 -22.58
CA SER A 79 8.36 -3.33 -23.81
C SER A 79 9.18 -2.03 -23.69
N LEU A 80 9.68 -1.69 -22.52
CA LEU A 80 10.52 -0.52 -22.24
C LEU A 80 11.99 -0.96 -22.25
N THR A 81 12.87 -0.16 -22.84
CA THR A 81 14.29 -0.53 -23.08
C THR A 81 15.26 0.39 -22.36
N ASP A 82 14.85 1.08 -21.32
CA ASP A 82 15.69 1.99 -20.55
C ASP A 82 16.02 1.45 -19.13
N ALA A 83 17.01 2.06 -18.49
CA ALA A 83 17.44 1.68 -17.13
C ALA A 83 16.28 1.74 -16.09
N THR A 84 15.31 2.61 -16.30
CA THR A 84 14.11 2.74 -15.47
C THR A 84 13.22 1.50 -15.56
N ALA A 85 13.23 0.80 -16.69
CA ALA A 85 12.49 -0.43 -16.88
C ALA A 85 13.06 -1.57 -16.03
N GLU A 86 14.39 -1.69 -15.97
CA GLU A 86 15.08 -2.71 -15.17
C GLU A 86 14.81 -2.52 -13.67
N GLU A 87 14.90 -1.28 -13.16
CA GLU A 87 14.58 -0.97 -11.76
C GLU A 87 13.12 -1.30 -11.42
N LEU A 88 12.19 -0.96 -12.31
CA LEU A 88 10.77 -1.26 -12.14
C LEU A 88 10.50 -2.76 -12.16
N GLU A 89 11.19 -3.51 -13.03
CA GLU A 89 11.07 -4.96 -13.09
C GLU A 89 11.53 -5.63 -11.79
N LEU A 90 12.69 -5.22 -11.26
CA LEU A 90 13.21 -5.70 -9.98
C LEU A 90 12.25 -5.41 -8.82
N LEU A 91 11.66 -4.21 -8.79
CA LEU A 91 10.65 -3.85 -7.79
C LEU A 91 9.40 -4.74 -7.91
N LEU A 92 8.90 -4.96 -9.11
CA LEU A 92 7.73 -5.82 -9.34
C LEU A 92 8.02 -7.28 -8.98
N ASP A 93 9.25 -7.75 -9.18
CA ASP A 93 9.68 -9.09 -8.76
C ASP A 93 9.73 -9.23 -7.24
N ALA A 94 10.25 -8.23 -6.54
CA ALA A 94 10.23 -8.19 -5.08
C ALA A 94 8.78 -8.23 -4.55
N HIS A 95 7.88 -7.43 -5.13
CA HIS A 95 6.45 -7.44 -4.76
C HIS A 95 5.78 -8.79 -5.08
N ALA A 96 6.10 -9.41 -6.22
CA ALA A 96 5.59 -10.74 -6.57
C ALA A 96 6.04 -11.81 -5.57
N ALA A 97 7.32 -11.77 -5.16
CA ALA A 97 7.87 -12.68 -4.16
C ALA A 97 7.17 -12.52 -2.80
N MET A 98 6.87 -11.28 -2.38
CA MET A 98 6.14 -11.03 -1.14
C MET A 98 4.70 -11.57 -1.18
N LEU A 99 4.02 -11.48 -2.34
CA LEU A 99 2.67 -12.02 -2.52
C LEU A 99 2.62 -13.57 -2.54
N VAL A 100 3.75 -14.26 -2.59
CA VAL A 100 3.83 -15.72 -2.43
C VAL A 100 4.48 -16.11 -1.10
N SER A 101 4.93 -15.13 -0.31
CA SER A 101 5.52 -15.37 1.01
C SER A 101 4.50 -16.00 1.94
N THR A 102 4.74 -17.26 2.31
CA THR A 102 3.88 -17.99 3.25
C THR A 102 3.81 -17.28 4.60
N ARG A 103 4.92 -16.68 5.06
CA ARG A 103 4.97 -15.98 6.36
C ARG A 103 4.01 -14.79 6.41
N LEU A 104 3.96 -13.97 5.38
CA LEU A 104 3.04 -12.81 5.31
C LEU A 104 1.59 -13.28 5.22
N LEU A 105 1.31 -14.18 4.28
CA LEU A 105 -0.05 -14.63 4.02
C LEU A 105 -0.61 -15.46 5.17
N SER A 106 0.17 -16.40 5.73
CA SER A 106 -0.27 -17.19 6.87
C SER A 106 -0.49 -16.36 8.14
N GLY A 107 0.32 -15.30 8.35
CA GLY A 107 0.09 -14.35 9.45
C GLY A 107 -1.26 -13.66 9.34
N ILE A 108 -1.63 -13.21 8.13
CA ILE A 108 -2.93 -12.57 7.89
C ILE A 108 -4.07 -13.58 8.06
N GLU A 109 -3.95 -14.79 7.48
CA GLU A 109 -4.96 -15.85 7.61
C GLU A 109 -5.16 -16.26 9.08
N LYS A 110 -4.06 -16.33 9.85
CA LYS A 110 -4.09 -16.62 11.28
C LYS A 110 -4.87 -15.54 12.04
N ASN A 111 -4.58 -14.26 11.77
CA ASN A 111 -5.29 -13.16 12.43
C ASN A 111 -6.78 -13.12 12.08
N ILE A 112 -7.17 -13.43 10.83
CA ILE A 112 -8.59 -13.60 10.47
C ILE A 112 -9.24 -14.67 11.33
N ALA A 113 -8.59 -15.84 11.48
CA ALA A 113 -9.17 -16.97 12.17
C ALA A 113 -9.15 -16.85 13.70
N GLU A 114 -8.06 -16.32 14.29
CA GLU A 114 -7.89 -16.28 15.74
C GLU A 114 -8.48 -15.02 16.38
N LEU A 115 -8.39 -13.87 15.69
CA LEU A 115 -8.92 -12.60 16.19
C LEU A 115 -10.35 -12.34 15.73
N ASN A 116 -10.89 -13.19 14.84
CA ASN A 116 -12.24 -13.01 14.28
C ASN A 116 -12.43 -11.62 13.64
N VAL A 117 -11.42 -11.12 12.94
CA VAL A 117 -11.46 -9.81 12.27
C VAL A 117 -11.51 -9.98 10.75
N ASN A 118 -12.04 -8.99 10.05
CA ASN A 118 -12.06 -8.99 8.60
C ASN A 118 -10.65 -8.92 8.01
N ALA A 119 -10.50 -9.31 6.75
CA ALA A 119 -9.23 -9.42 6.06
C ALA A 119 -8.46 -8.09 5.99
N GLU A 120 -9.17 -6.97 5.90
CA GLU A 120 -8.56 -5.63 5.91
C GLU A 120 -7.89 -5.33 7.26
N ALA A 121 -8.57 -5.59 8.36
CA ALA A 121 -8.02 -5.38 9.70
C ALA A 121 -6.84 -6.33 9.97
N ALA A 122 -6.98 -7.61 9.62
CA ALA A 122 -5.90 -8.61 9.75
C ALA A 122 -4.66 -8.22 8.95
N LEU A 123 -4.83 -7.71 7.73
CA LEU A 123 -3.75 -7.22 6.88
C LEU A 123 -3.01 -6.04 7.52
N GLU A 124 -3.74 -5.04 8.02
CA GLU A 124 -3.14 -3.87 8.68
C GLU A 124 -2.34 -4.28 9.93
N ILE A 125 -2.87 -5.19 10.75
CA ILE A 125 -2.16 -5.69 11.94
C ILE A 125 -0.80 -6.27 11.53
N VAL A 126 -0.77 -7.17 10.55
CA VAL A 126 0.48 -7.81 10.13
C VAL A 126 1.47 -6.83 9.50
N VAL A 127 0.99 -5.90 8.67
CA VAL A 127 1.84 -4.87 8.06
C VAL A 127 2.45 -3.97 9.13
N GLU A 128 1.66 -3.58 10.13
CA GLU A 128 2.13 -2.74 11.23
C GLU A 128 3.12 -3.48 12.13
N GLU A 129 2.86 -4.74 12.49
CA GLU A 129 3.79 -5.58 13.27
C GLU A 129 5.16 -5.69 12.58
N VAL A 130 5.16 -5.92 11.26
CA VAL A 130 6.39 -5.99 10.49
C VAL A 130 7.09 -4.64 10.45
N ALA A 131 6.34 -3.54 10.21
CA ALA A 131 6.91 -2.19 10.20
C ALA A 131 7.58 -1.84 11.53
N GLN A 132 6.89 -2.08 12.66
CA GLN A 132 7.44 -1.82 14.00
C GLN A 132 8.65 -2.70 14.33
N GLY A 133 8.68 -3.93 13.81
CA GLY A 133 9.84 -4.82 13.95
C GLY A 133 11.11 -4.24 13.34
N PHE A 134 10.98 -3.50 12.23
CA PHE A 134 12.11 -2.91 11.52
C PHE A 134 12.44 -1.47 11.94
N GLU A 135 11.49 -0.70 12.48
CA GLU A 135 11.72 0.68 12.95
C GLU A 135 12.79 0.77 14.06
N LYS A 136 12.97 -0.32 14.82
CA LYS A 136 14.00 -0.41 15.87
C LYS A 136 15.42 -0.50 15.30
N VAL A 137 15.57 -0.80 14.02
CA VAL A 137 16.86 -0.94 13.35
C VAL A 137 17.06 0.27 12.45
N LYS A 138 18.02 1.14 12.79
CA LYS A 138 18.36 2.34 12.00
C LYS A 138 19.19 1.96 10.76
N ASP A 139 18.59 1.19 9.86
CA ASP A 139 19.23 0.74 8.62
C ASP A 139 18.37 1.17 7.44
N ALA A 140 18.97 1.90 6.50
CA ALA A 140 18.28 2.41 5.30
C ALA A 140 17.77 1.28 4.39
N TYR A 141 18.49 0.15 4.34
CA TYR A 141 18.06 -1.02 3.56
C TYR A 141 16.78 -1.64 4.15
N LEU A 142 16.70 -1.75 5.47
CA LEU A 142 15.51 -2.27 6.15
C LEU A 142 14.32 -1.31 6.05
N ALA A 143 14.58 0.00 6.08
CA ALA A 143 13.53 1.01 5.86
C ALA A 143 12.89 0.89 4.47
N ALA A 144 13.69 0.63 3.42
CA ALA A 144 13.18 0.37 2.08
C ALA A 144 12.31 -0.89 2.05
N ARG A 145 12.69 -1.96 2.76
CA ARG A 145 11.90 -3.21 2.84
C ARG A 145 10.56 -3.02 3.55
N VAL A 146 10.50 -2.16 4.57
CA VAL A 146 9.23 -1.77 5.21
C VAL A 146 8.30 -1.11 4.20
N GLN A 147 8.84 -0.21 3.37
CA GLN A 147 8.04 0.45 2.35
C GLN A 147 7.49 -0.53 1.32
N ASP A 148 8.31 -1.47 0.84
CA ASP A 148 7.87 -2.54 -0.08
C ASP A 148 6.70 -3.36 0.52
N ILE A 149 6.77 -3.69 1.80
CA ILE A 149 5.71 -4.43 2.50
C ILE A 149 4.43 -3.60 2.60
N LYS A 150 4.53 -2.30 2.92
CA LYS A 150 3.40 -1.37 2.95
C LYS A 150 2.75 -1.25 1.57
N ASP A 151 3.54 -1.23 0.51
CA ASP A 151 3.06 -1.13 -0.86
C ASP A 151 2.34 -2.41 -1.31
N VAL A 152 2.88 -3.58 -0.97
CA VAL A 152 2.22 -4.88 -1.19
C VAL A 152 0.93 -4.97 -0.39
N GLY A 153 0.95 -4.57 0.89
CA GLY A 153 -0.24 -4.48 1.73
C GLY A 153 -1.33 -3.60 1.13
N SER A 154 -0.97 -2.40 0.70
CA SER A 154 -1.88 -1.46 0.03
C SER A 154 -2.46 -2.04 -1.26
N ARG A 155 -1.69 -2.82 -2.00
CA ARG A 155 -2.15 -3.50 -3.22
C ARG A 155 -3.20 -4.56 -2.92
N ILE A 156 -2.98 -5.40 -1.89
CA ILE A 156 -3.96 -6.39 -1.44
C ILE A 156 -5.24 -5.68 -0.94
N LEU A 157 -5.07 -4.63 -0.13
CA LEU A 157 -6.17 -3.87 0.44
C LEU A 157 -7.08 -3.26 -0.63
N ARG A 158 -6.52 -2.69 -1.70
CA ARG A 158 -7.31 -2.23 -2.85
C ARG A 158 -8.10 -3.34 -3.52
N GLN A 159 -7.55 -4.55 -3.59
CA GLN A 159 -8.28 -5.69 -4.12
C GLN A 159 -9.40 -6.17 -3.20
N LEU A 160 -9.24 -6.07 -1.88
CA LEU A 160 -10.28 -6.36 -0.90
C LEU A 160 -11.42 -5.35 -1.00
N MET A 161 -11.09 -4.06 -1.05
CA MET A 161 -12.06 -2.97 -1.14
C MET A 161 -12.66 -2.80 -2.54
N LYS A 162 -12.17 -3.54 -3.55
CA LYS A 162 -12.53 -3.35 -4.96
C LYS A 162 -12.36 -1.90 -5.44
N ALA A 163 -11.45 -1.16 -4.80
CA ALA A 163 -11.18 0.22 -5.17
C ALA A 163 -10.46 0.26 -6.53
N PRO A 164 -10.85 1.16 -7.45
CA PRO A 164 -10.16 1.31 -8.71
C PRO A 164 -8.71 1.76 -8.47
N TYR A 165 -7.78 1.23 -9.26
CA TYR A 165 -6.42 1.72 -9.29
C TYR A 165 -6.42 3.09 -9.97
N GLN A 166 -6.14 4.15 -9.22
CA GLN A 166 -5.90 5.46 -9.82
C GLN A 166 -4.44 5.48 -10.31
N GLY A 167 -4.24 5.04 -11.56
CA GLY A 167 -2.98 5.23 -12.24
C GLY A 167 -2.81 6.68 -12.65
N TYR A 168 -1.57 7.14 -12.75
CA TYR A 168 -1.26 8.41 -13.40
C TYR A 168 -1.66 8.28 -14.88
N SER A 169 -2.59 9.09 -15.33
CA SER A 169 -2.92 9.31 -16.75
C SER A 169 -2.34 10.63 -17.21
#